data_8a2b65282b2e70f723f85267f19e9d31
#
_entry.id   8a2b65282b2e70f723f85267f19e9d31
#
_cell.length_a   1.000
_cell.length_b   1.000
_cell.length_c   1.000
_cell.angle_alpha   90.00
_cell.angle_beta   90.00
_cell.angle_gamma   90.00
#
_symmetry.space_group_name_H-M   'P 1'
#
loop_
_entity.id
_entity.type
_entity.pdbx_description
1 polymer ?
#
loop_
_entity_poly.entity_id
_entity_poly.type
_entity_poly.pdbx_seq_one_letter_code
_entity_poly.pdbx_strand_id
1 'polypeptide(L)'
;MRHAFANKKLNRTSEHRKALLKNMLNSLIKYEQIKTTLPKAKFLKPQADKIITLGKKDTLHNTKALVSQLQDIKSANKVRKTLSKRYEKRSGGYTRIIKAGFRYGDNAPMAIIEFVDRDVEAKKVDKKKKFTSKEPEKKEDKKPVTVSK
;
A
#
# COMPACT_ATOMS: atom_id res chain seq x y z
N MET A 1 -36.31 -6.40 -2.57
CA MET A 1 -35.10 -5.55 -2.41
C MET A 1 -33.94 -6.34 -1.83
N ARG A 2 -32.70 -6.11 -2.27
CA ARG A 2 -31.51 -6.77 -1.72
C ARG A 2 -30.91 -5.89 -0.61
N HIS A 3 -31.41 -6.06 0.61
CA HIS A 3 -30.86 -5.37 1.78
C HIS A 3 -29.54 -6.01 2.21
N ALA A 4 -28.62 -5.24 2.79
CA ALA A 4 -27.31 -5.65 3.32
C ALA A 4 -26.29 -6.19 2.29
N PHE A 5 -26.52 -6.09 0.98
CA PHE A 5 -25.55 -6.49 -0.07
C PHE A 5 -24.64 -5.34 -0.52
N ALA A 6 -24.12 -4.56 0.41
CA ALA A 6 -23.23 -3.45 0.09
C ALA A 6 -21.88 -3.89 -0.54
N ASN A 7 -21.46 -5.12 -0.28
CA ASN A 7 -20.16 -5.61 -0.72
C ASN A 7 -20.25 -6.56 -1.92
N LYS A 8 -19.50 -6.26 -2.98
CA LYS A 8 -19.35 -7.17 -4.13
C LYS A 8 -18.59 -8.42 -3.71
N LYS A 9 -19.12 -9.60 -4.04
CA LYS A 9 -18.46 -10.89 -3.73
C LYS A 9 -17.15 -11.10 -4.53
N LEU A 10 -16.98 -10.42 -5.68
CA LEU A 10 -15.82 -10.51 -6.59
C LEU A 10 -15.53 -11.95 -7.07
N ASN A 11 -16.54 -12.82 -7.05
CA ASN A 11 -16.43 -14.24 -7.37
C ASN A 11 -15.37 -14.98 -6.55
N ARG A 12 -15.32 -14.67 -5.20
CA ARG A 12 -14.32 -15.20 -4.26
C ARG A 12 -14.97 -15.67 -2.97
N THR A 13 -14.36 -16.66 -2.32
CA THR A 13 -14.72 -17.06 -0.95
C THR A 13 -14.49 -15.90 0.01
N SER A 14 -15.08 -15.96 1.21
CA SER A 14 -14.98 -14.91 2.22
C SER A 14 -13.53 -14.63 2.61
N GLU A 15 -12.76 -15.68 2.87
CA GLU A 15 -11.36 -15.61 3.29
C GLU A 15 -10.47 -15.05 2.18
N HIS A 16 -10.62 -15.56 0.97
CA HIS A 16 -9.87 -15.10 -0.21
C HIS A 16 -10.18 -13.61 -0.53
N ARG A 17 -11.41 -13.16 -0.29
CA ARG A 17 -11.80 -11.74 -0.44
C ARG A 17 -11.16 -10.85 0.63
N LYS A 18 -11.10 -11.32 1.90
CA LYS A 18 -10.40 -10.62 2.98
C LYS A 18 -8.90 -10.51 2.69
N ALA A 19 -8.25 -11.59 2.25
CA ALA A 19 -6.85 -11.60 1.87
C ALA A 19 -6.54 -10.66 0.70
N LEU A 20 -7.38 -10.68 -0.35
CA LEU A 20 -7.26 -9.75 -1.48
C LEU A 20 -7.32 -8.29 -1.02
N LEU A 21 -8.31 -7.96 -0.19
CA LEU A 21 -8.49 -6.60 0.31
C LEU A 21 -7.28 -6.14 1.11
N LYS A 22 -6.79 -6.96 2.03
CA LYS A 22 -5.60 -6.68 2.84
C LYS A 22 -4.37 -6.42 1.97
N ASN A 23 -4.10 -7.29 1.00
CA ASN A 23 -2.95 -7.14 0.10
C ASN A 23 -3.05 -5.88 -0.76
N MET A 24 -4.26 -5.55 -1.25
CA MET A 24 -4.47 -4.32 -2.02
C MET A 24 -4.33 -3.06 -1.15
N LEU A 25 -4.78 -3.09 0.11
CA LEU A 25 -4.60 -1.99 1.06
C LEU A 25 -3.11 -1.76 1.36
N ASN A 26 -2.35 -2.80 1.65
CA ASN A 26 -0.92 -2.70 1.88
C ASN A 26 -0.19 -2.14 0.65
N SER A 27 -0.55 -2.60 -0.56
CA SER A 27 0.01 -2.05 -1.79
C SER A 27 -0.35 -0.58 -2.00
N LEU A 28 -1.61 -0.19 -1.73
CA LEU A 28 -2.04 1.20 -1.84
C LEU A 28 -1.31 2.10 -0.83
N ILE A 29 -1.16 1.65 0.41
CA ILE A 29 -0.42 2.40 1.45
C ILE A 29 1.06 2.52 1.06
N LYS A 30 1.68 1.45 0.57
CA LYS A 30 3.10 1.43 0.20
C LYS A 30 3.39 2.38 -0.97
N TYR A 31 2.66 2.25 -2.07
CA TYR A 31 2.93 2.93 -3.35
C TYR A 31 2.08 4.18 -3.59
N GLU A 32 1.10 4.44 -2.74
CA GLU A 32 0.13 5.55 -2.80
C GLU A 32 -0.71 5.62 -4.09
N GLN A 33 -0.44 4.75 -5.06
CA GLN A 33 -1.21 4.60 -6.30
C GLN A 33 -1.09 3.18 -6.83
N ILE A 34 -2.22 2.54 -7.16
CA ILE A 34 -2.26 1.21 -7.80
C ILE A 34 -3.22 1.19 -8.98
N LYS A 35 -2.90 0.40 -10.02
CA LYS A 35 -3.78 0.13 -11.16
C LYS A 35 -4.47 -1.22 -10.95
N THR A 36 -5.79 -1.26 -11.04
CA THR A 36 -6.60 -2.46 -10.84
C THR A 36 -7.90 -2.40 -11.65
N THR A 37 -8.75 -3.42 -11.56
CA THR A 37 -10.08 -3.35 -12.19
C THR A 37 -11.02 -2.44 -11.41
N LEU A 38 -11.93 -1.77 -12.11
CA LEU A 38 -12.88 -0.82 -11.53
C LEU A 38 -13.72 -1.40 -10.37
N PRO A 39 -14.25 -2.65 -10.45
CA PRO A 39 -14.96 -3.24 -9.31
C PRO A 39 -14.10 -3.42 -8.07
N LYS A 40 -12.82 -3.80 -8.22
CA LYS A 40 -11.88 -3.93 -7.10
C LYS A 40 -11.54 -2.57 -6.50
N ALA A 41 -11.31 -1.54 -7.33
CA ALA A 41 -11.06 -0.18 -6.86
C ALA A 41 -12.24 0.37 -6.05
N LYS A 42 -13.49 0.18 -6.55
CA LYS A 42 -14.71 0.58 -5.82
C LYS A 42 -14.89 -0.17 -4.49
N PHE A 43 -14.46 -1.42 -4.41
CA PHE A 43 -14.50 -2.20 -3.18
C PHE A 43 -13.42 -1.75 -2.17
N LEU A 44 -12.25 -1.36 -2.66
CA LEU A 44 -11.11 -0.94 -1.84
C LEU A 44 -11.31 0.44 -1.21
N LYS A 45 -11.90 1.39 -1.94
CA LYS A 45 -12.05 2.79 -1.54
C LYS A 45 -12.61 2.98 -0.12
N PRO A 46 -13.79 2.46 0.24
CA PRO A 46 -14.36 2.66 1.58
C PRO A 46 -13.50 2.05 2.69
N GLN A 47 -12.77 0.99 2.41
CA GLN A 47 -11.88 0.37 3.40
C GLN A 47 -10.61 1.20 3.61
N ALA A 48 -10.04 1.76 2.55
CA ALA A 48 -8.91 2.67 2.64
C ALA A 48 -9.28 3.92 3.46
N ASP A 49 -10.44 4.49 3.21
CA ASP A 49 -10.93 5.67 3.96
C ASP A 49 -11.12 5.35 5.45
N LYS A 50 -11.68 4.18 5.81
CA LYS A 50 -11.81 3.72 7.20
C LYS A 50 -10.46 3.58 7.91
N ILE A 51 -9.46 3.01 7.24
CA ILE A 51 -8.12 2.81 7.80
C ILE A 51 -7.45 4.15 8.10
N ILE A 52 -7.57 5.15 7.21
CA ILE A 52 -7.00 6.47 7.44
C ILE A 52 -7.70 7.16 8.62
N THR A 53 -9.04 7.10 8.67
CA THR A 53 -9.82 7.67 9.78
C THR A 53 -9.43 7.03 11.12
N LEU A 54 -9.24 5.70 11.15
CA LEU A 54 -8.78 5.00 12.34
C LEU A 54 -7.37 5.44 12.77
N GLY A 55 -6.48 5.66 11.79
CA GLY A 55 -5.10 6.09 12.03
C GLY A 55 -4.96 7.51 12.57
N LYS A 56 -5.95 8.39 12.41
CA LYS A 56 -5.90 9.77 12.91
C LYS A 56 -5.87 9.88 14.43
N LYS A 57 -6.52 8.95 15.13
CA LYS A 57 -6.51 8.90 16.59
C LYS A 57 -5.34 8.01 17.03
N ASP A 58 -4.26 8.61 17.49
CA ASP A 58 -3.04 7.87 17.92
C ASP A 58 -3.20 7.26 19.30
N THR A 59 -4.10 6.27 19.40
CA THR A 59 -4.30 5.46 20.61
C THR A 59 -3.69 4.06 20.42
N LEU A 60 -3.28 3.42 21.52
CA LEU A 60 -2.78 2.05 21.49
C LEU A 60 -3.83 1.07 20.90
N HIS A 61 -5.11 1.29 21.24
CA HIS A 61 -6.21 0.50 20.70
C HIS A 61 -6.28 0.58 19.18
N ASN A 62 -6.24 1.80 18.61
CA ASN A 62 -6.29 2.01 17.17
C ASN A 62 -5.05 1.45 16.48
N THR A 63 -3.88 1.54 17.11
CA THR A 63 -2.64 0.93 16.57
C THR A 63 -2.77 -0.59 16.50
N LYS A 64 -3.28 -1.26 17.54
CA LYS A 64 -3.57 -2.71 17.52
C LYS A 64 -4.58 -3.06 16.42
N ALA A 65 -5.65 -2.27 16.28
CA ALA A 65 -6.67 -2.48 15.25
C ALA A 65 -6.11 -2.32 13.82
N LEU A 66 -5.24 -1.31 13.57
CA LEU A 66 -4.56 -1.14 12.29
C LEU A 66 -3.67 -2.33 11.94
N VAL A 67 -2.85 -2.79 12.89
CA VAL A 67 -1.97 -3.95 12.70
C VAL A 67 -2.79 -5.21 12.43
N SER A 68 -3.89 -5.43 13.17
CA SER A 68 -4.80 -6.56 12.96
C SER A 68 -5.42 -6.57 11.56
N GLN A 69 -5.86 -5.40 11.06
CA GLN A 69 -6.49 -5.30 9.74
C GLN A 69 -5.50 -5.41 8.58
N LEU A 70 -4.31 -4.82 8.70
CA LEU A 70 -3.29 -4.78 7.65
C LEU A 70 -2.36 -5.99 7.71
N GLN A 71 -2.13 -6.57 8.91
CA GLN A 71 -1.15 -7.63 9.18
C GLN A 71 0.26 -7.27 8.67
N ASP A 72 0.56 -5.97 8.59
CA ASP A 72 1.86 -5.41 8.23
C ASP A 72 2.16 -4.18 9.08
N ILE A 73 3.18 -4.30 9.92
CA ILE A 73 3.61 -3.25 10.85
C ILE A 73 4.13 -2.01 10.09
N LYS A 74 4.81 -2.22 8.95
CA LYS A 74 5.35 -1.12 8.15
C LYS A 74 4.23 -0.25 7.56
N SER A 75 3.22 -0.89 6.99
CA SER A 75 2.02 -0.21 6.47
C SER A 75 1.24 0.50 7.57
N ALA A 76 1.03 -0.16 8.73
CA ALA A 76 0.36 0.46 9.87
C ALA A 76 1.10 1.70 10.39
N ASN A 77 2.43 1.65 10.49
CA ASN A 77 3.25 2.80 10.87
C ASN A 77 3.19 3.94 9.84
N LYS A 78 3.19 3.63 8.53
CA LYS A 78 3.03 4.66 7.48
C LYS A 78 1.66 5.35 7.58
N VAL A 79 0.58 4.59 7.83
CA VAL A 79 -0.75 5.18 8.07
C VAL A 79 -0.72 6.11 9.27
N ARG A 80 -0.23 5.67 10.42
CA ARG A 80 -0.21 6.42 11.68
C ARG A 80 0.67 7.67 11.62
N LYS A 81 1.92 7.54 11.13
CA LYS A 81 2.91 8.62 11.17
C LYS A 81 2.83 9.59 10.00
N THR A 82 2.48 9.11 8.80
CA THR A 82 2.56 9.90 7.56
C THR A 82 1.19 10.29 7.04
N LEU A 83 0.33 9.30 6.74
CA LEU A 83 -0.96 9.56 6.10
C LEU A 83 -1.94 10.26 7.04
N SER A 84 -1.96 9.91 8.32
CA SER A 84 -2.84 10.55 9.30
C SER A 84 -2.56 12.03 9.46
N LYS A 85 -1.29 12.42 9.52
CA LYS A 85 -0.88 13.83 9.59
C LYS A 85 -1.23 14.59 8.30
N ARG A 86 -1.00 13.95 7.14
CA ARG A 86 -1.32 14.54 5.82
C ARG A 86 -2.81 14.87 5.69
N TYR A 87 -3.66 14.00 6.21
CA TYR A 87 -5.13 14.14 6.09
C TYR A 87 -5.82 14.65 7.36
N GLU A 88 -5.12 15.21 8.32
CA GLU A 88 -5.68 15.65 9.60
C GLU A 88 -6.88 16.58 9.42
N LYS A 89 -6.76 17.56 8.53
CA LYS A 89 -7.81 18.57 8.24
C LYS A 89 -8.96 18.04 7.37
N ARG A 90 -8.83 16.87 6.76
CA ARG A 90 -9.84 16.31 5.83
C ARG A 90 -10.71 15.29 6.58
N SER A 91 -12.04 15.45 6.56
CA SER A 91 -12.98 14.57 7.28
C SER A 91 -13.25 13.22 6.60
N GLY A 92 -12.94 13.08 5.28
CA GLY A 92 -13.16 11.84 4.50
C GLY A 92 -12.77 12.01 3.05
N GLY A 93 -12.98 10.96 2.22
CA GLY A 93 -12.67 11.01 0.79
C GLY A 93 -11.17 11.15 0.51
N TYR A 94 -10.35 10.38 1.22
CA TYR A 94 -8.88 10.43 1.09
C TYR A 94 -8.37 9.80 -0.20
N THR A 95 -9.22 9.01 -0.88
CA THR A 95 -8.86 8.32 -2.10
C THR A 95 -9.74 8.72 -3.27
N ARG A 96 -9.16 8.75 -4.47
CA ARG A 96 -9.89 8.95 -5.73
C ARG A 96 -9.67 7.79 -6.67
N ILE A 97 -10.64 7.57 -7.56
CA ILE A 97 -10.60 6.53 -8.58
C ILE A 97 -10.67 7.20 -9.95
N ILE A 98 -9.68 6.93 -10.80
CA ILE A 98 -9.58 7.43 -12.17
C ILE A 98 -9.80 6.23 -13.10
N LYS A 99 -10.71 6.34 -14.07
CA LYS A 99 -10.92 5.31 -15.11
C LYS A 99 -9.68 5.26 -16.00
N ALA A 100 -9.19 4.05 -16.31
CA ALA A 100 -7.96 3.84 -17.08
C ALA A 100 -8.19 2.93 -18.31
N GLY A 101 -9.36 3.07 -18.95
CA GLY A 101 -9.73 2.28 -20.13
C GLY A 101 -10.03 0.82 -19.80
N PHE A 102 -9.76 -0.05 -20.74
CA PHE A 102 -10.03 -1.48 -20.68
C PHE A 102 -8.74 -2.28 -20.76
N ARG A 103 -8.76 -3.50 -20.24
CA ARG A 103 -7.61 -4.41 -20.29
C ARG A 103 -7.66 -5.19 -21.60
N TYR A 104 -6.51 -5.26 -22.29
CA TYR A 104 -6.35 -6.12 -23.45
C TYR A 104 -6.58 -7.59 -23.09
N GLY A 105 -7.26 -8.31 -23.94
CA GLY A 105 -7.58 -9.73 -23.80
C GLY A 105 -9.01 -9.99 -23.29
N ASP A 106 -9.38 -9.46 -22.12
CA ASP A 106 -10.69 -9.71 -21.49
C ASP A 106 -11.61 -8.48 -21.41
N ASN A 107 -11.22 -7.37 -22.01
CA ASN A 107 -11.96 -6.10 -22.03
C ASN A 107 -12.46 -5.64 -20.64
N ALA A 108 -11.80 -6.05 -19.56
CA ALA A 108 -12.17 -5.67 -18.21
C ALA A 108 -11.96 -4.16 -17.97
N PRO A 109 -12.92 -3.42 -17.39
CA PRO A 109 -12.74 -2.00 -17.10
C PRO A 109 -11.66 -1.81 -16.04
N MET A 110 -10.64 -1.05 -16.39
CA MET A 110 -9.50 -0.73 -15.52
C MET A 110 -9.69 0.61 -14.82
N ALA A 111 -9.10 0.72 -13.63
CA ALA A 111 -9.06 1.96 -12.87
C ALA A 111 -7.74 2.10 -12.11
N ILE A 112 -7.36 3.35 -11.88
CA ILE A 112 -6.29 3.72 -10.98
C ILE A 112 -6.95 4.23 -9.70
N ILE A 113 -6.59 3.66 -8.57
CA ILE A 113 -6.94 4.19 -7.25
C ILE A 113 -5.68 4.79 -6.63
N GLU A 114 -5.82 6.00 -6.10
CA GLU A 114 -4.71 6.73 -5.51
C GLU A 114 -5.18 7.60 -4.33
N PHE A 115 -4.24 7.98 -3.47
CA PHE A 115 -4.49 9.02 -2.47
C PHE A 115 -4.56 10.39 -3.14
N VAL A 116 -5.44 11.28 -2.65
CA VAL A 116 -5.69 12.61 -3.26
C VAL A 116 -4.40 13.44 -3.29
N ASP A 117 -3.66 13.46 -2.19
CA ASP A 117 -2.40 14.19 -2.03
C ASP A 117 -1.24 13.19 -1.95
N ARG A 118 -1.08 12.35 -3.00
CA ARG A 118 -0.09 11.29 -3.00
C ARG A 118 1.35 11.78 -3.10
N ASP A 119 2.25 11.03 -2.50
CA ASP A 119 3.68 11.17 -2.72
C ASP A 119 4.09 10.45 -4.02
N VAL A 120 4.62 11.21 -4.97
CA VAL A 120 5.05 10.70 -6.29
C VAL A 120 6.27 9.80 -6.17
N GLU A 121 7.15 10.07 -5.19
CA GLU A 121 8.37 9.29 -4.95
C GLU A 121 8.08 7.91 -4.32
N ALA A 122 6.92 7.71 -3.70
CA ALA A 122 6.55 6.44 -3.09
C ALA A 122 6.60 5.25 -4.06
N LYS A 123 6.37 5.47 -5.35
CA LYS A 123 6.49 4.45 -6.41
C LYS A 123 7.93 4.08 -6.77
N LYS A 124 8.90 4.93 -6.47
CA LYS A 124 10.30 4.76 -6.89
C LYS A 124 11.12 3.95 -5.88
N VAL A 125 10.59 3.68 -4.69
CA VAL A 125 11.31 3.02 -3.60
C VAL A 125 11.87 1.66 -4.00
N ASP A 126 11.13 0.84 -4.75
CA ASP A 126 11.59 -0.49 -5.18
C ASP A 126 12.61 -0.43 -6.33
N LYS A 127 12.62 0.63 -7.14
CA LYS A 127 13.60 0.80 -8.22
C LYS A 127 14.98 1.14 -7.69
N LYS A 128 15.09 1.95 -6.63
CA LYS A 128 16.38 2.31 -6.01
C LYS A 128 17.07 1.10 -5.37
N LYS A 129 16.33 0.16 -4.77
CA LYS A 129 16.92 -1.04 -4.15
C LYS A 129 17.57 -2.02 -5.14
N LYS A 130 17.14 -2.06 -6.40
CA LYS A 130 17.74 -2.92 -7.42
C LYS A 130 19.11 -2.42 -7.90
N PHE A 131 19.44 -1.14 -7.75
CA PHE A 131 20.72 -0.55 -8.19
C PHE A 131 21.80 -0.57 -7.08
N THR A 132 21.43 -0.65 -5.80
CA THR A 132 22.40 -0.60 -4.68
C THR A 132 22.92 -1.99 -4.26
N SER A 133 22.47 -3.09 -4.87
CA SER A 133 22.94 -4.43 -4.55
C SER A 133 24.14 -4.91 -5.37
N LYS A 134 24.85 -4.01 -6.07
CA LYS A 134 26.11 -4.28 -6.77
C LYS A 134 27.18 -3.23 -6.41
N GLU A 135 27.54 -3.14 -5.14
CA GLU A 135 28.86 -2.62 -4.78
C GLU A 135 29.86 -3.80 -4.86
N PRO A 136 30.95 -3.68 -5.63
CA PRO A 136 31.97 -4.70 -5.64
C PRO A 136 32.71 -4.67 -4.31
N GLU A 137 32.82 -5.83 -3.67
CA GLU A 137 33.70 -6.05 -2.53
C GLU A 137 35.11 -5.58 -2.89
N LYS A 138 35.59 -4.53 -2.22
CA LYS A 138 37.00 -4.15 -2.24
C LYS A 138 37.80 -5.27 -1.58
N LYS A 139 38.55 -6.01 -2.38
CA LYS A 139 39.61 -6.91 -1.90
C LYS A 139 40.64 -6.05 -1.17
N GLU A 140 40.73 -6.23 0.15
CA GLU A 140 41.88 -5.72 0.92
C GLU A 140 43.13 -6.49 0.55
N ASP A 141 44.06 -5.81 -0.13
CA ASP A 141 45.42 -6.31 -0.38
C ASP A 141 46.16 -6.46 0.95
N LYS A 142 46.41 -7.68 1.36
CA LYS A 142 47.33 -8.00 2.46
C LYS A 142 48.74 -7.61 2.06
N LYS A 143 49.30 -6.58 2.70
CA LYS A 143 50.73 -6.26 2.62
C LYS A 143 51.56 -7.41 3.24
N PRO A 144 52.68 -7.83 2.63
CA PRO A 144 53.54 -8.83 3.23
C PRO A 144 54.36 -8.23 4.40
N VAL A 145 54.39 -8.96 5.49
CA VAL A 145 55.25 -8.64 6.64
C VAL A 145 56.67 -9.01 6.30
N THR A 146 57.56 -8.02 6.17
CA THR A 146 59.00 -8.22 6.07
C THR A 146 59.55 -8.49 7.45
N VAL A 147 60.04 -9.70 7.65
CA VAL A 147 60.89 -10.08 8.80
C VAL A 147 62.30 -9.63 8.47
N SER A 148 62.86 -8.69 9.27
CA SER A 148 64.27 -8.37 9.30
C SER A 148 64.94 -8.99 10.53
N LYS A 149 66.06 -9.59 10.27
CA LYS A 149 66.98 -10.22 11.22
C LYS A 149 67.36 -9.33 12.40
#